data_771f5bebdab9fb1d98ed5883d18f724b
#
_entry.id   771f5bebdab9fb1d98ed5883d18f724b
#
_cell.length_a   1.000
_cell.length_b   1.000
_cell.length_c   1.000
_cell.angle_alpha   90.00
_cell.angle_beta   90.00
_cell.angle_gamma   90.00
#
_symmetry.space_group_name_H-M   'P 1'
#
loop_
_entity.id
_entity.type
_entity.pdbx_description
1 polymer ?
#
loop_
_entity_poly.entity_id
_entity_poly.type
_entity_poly.pdbx_seq_one_letter_code
_entity_poly.pdbx_strand_id
1 'polypeptide(L)'
;MSSNHTPIPELFVSATEAQALKHHAGNLQSWDLSPRQVCDLELLMNGGFFPLKGFNSDADYDGVVEKMRLADGSLWPIPVTLDVNEAFADKVKTGDEIALRDAEGVILAIMTVTDKWVPNKSNEAAKVFGADDMAHPAVAYLHNKAGNVYLGGPVRGLQSPVHYDFKARRDTPNELRAQFKKLGWSKVVAFQTRNPLHRAHQELTFRAAKEAQANLLIHPVVGMTKPGDVDHFTRVRCYEAVIDKYPASTTTMSLLNLAMRMAGPREAVWHGLIRRNHGVTHFIVGRDHAGPGKNSQGKDFYGPYDAQTLFKEHEADIGVTMVD
;
A
#
# COMPACT_ATOMS: atom_id res chain seq x y z
N MET A 1 -4.92 20.47 -10.70
CA MET A 1 -5.02 19.05 -10.22
C MET A 1 -5.04 18.16 -11.44
N SER A 2 -4.24 17.12 -11.48
CA SER A 2 -4.30 16.09 -12.54
C SER A 2 -5.69 15.45 -12.51
N SER A 3 -6.30 15.25 -13.68
CA SER A 3 -7.58 14.55 -13.78
C SER A 3 -7.44 13.15 -13.18
N ASN A 4 -8.47 12.67 -12.48
CA ASN A 4 -8.51 11.28 -11.96
C ASN A 4 -8.47 10.22 -13.08
N HIS A 5 -8.52 10.63 -14.33
CA HIS A 5 -8.40 9.80 -15.53
C HIS A 5 -7.01 9.83 -16.17
N THR A 6 -6.13 10.76 -15.76
CA THR A 6 -4.78 10.86 -16.32
C THR A 6 -3.92 9.70 -15.79
N PRO A 7 -3.25 8.92 -16.64
CA PRO A 7 -2.34 7.88 -16.20
C PRO A 7 -1.25 8.42 -15.26
N ILE A 8 -0.85 7.60 -14.32
CA ILE A 8 0.27 7.87 -13.41
C ILE A 8 1.51 7.10 -13.86
N PRO A 9 2.71 7.58 -13.50
CA PRO A 9 3.95 6.86 -13.79
C PRO A 9 3.96 5.46 -13.17
N GLU A 10 4.43 4.50 -13.94
CA GLU A 10 4.77 3.14 -13.51
C GLU A 10 6.28 2.96 -13.57
N LEU A 11 6.81 1.99 -12.82
CA LEU A 11 8.25 1.72 -12.80
C LEU A 11 8.63 0.52 -13.67
N PHE A 12 7.70 0.02 -14.48
CA PHE A 12 8.01 -1.03 -15.45
C PHE A 12 8.85 -0.47 -16.60
N VAL A 13 9.88 -1.21 -16.97
CA VAL A 13 10.65 -0.96 -18.19
C VAL A 13 9.92 -1.52 -19.41
N SER A 14 10.36 -1.17 -20.61
CA SER A 14 9.81 -1.74 -21.84
C SER A 14 10.01 -3.26 -21.91
N ALA A 15 9.17 -3.97 -22.65
CA ALA A 15 9.28 -5.44 -22.79
C ALA A 15 10.64 -5.88 -23.33
N THR A 16 11.22 -5.13 -24.26
CA THR A 16 12.56 -5.40 -24.81
C THR A 16 13.64 -5.22 -23.76
N GLU A 17 13.56 -4.14 -22.99
CA GLU A 17 14.49 -3.86 -21.90
C GLU A 17 14.35 -4.89 -20.77
N ALA A 18 13.13 -5.29 -20.42
CA ALA A 18 12.86 -6.31 -19.40
C ALA A 18 13.54 -7.65 -19.77
N GLN A 19 13.51 -8.04 -21.05
CA GLN A 19 14.17 -9.27 -21.50
C GLN A 19 15.71 -9.19 -21.34
N ALA A 20 16.31 -8.07 -21.72
CA ALA A 20 17.75 -7.85 -21.57
C ALA A 20 18.14 -7.81 -20.08
N LEU A 21 17.36 -7.14 -19.25
CA LEU A 21 17.60 -7.03 -17.81
C LEU A 21 17.39 -8.35 -17.06
N LYS A 22 16.49 -9.22 -17.49
CA LYS A 22 16.34 -10.57 -16.92
C LYS A 22 17.60 -11.41 -17.11
N HIS A 23 18.26 -11.30 -18.27
CA HIS A 23 19.53 -11.96 -18.50
C HIS A 23 20.65 -11.37 -17.62
N HIS A 24 20.72 -10.05 -17.51
CA HIS A 24 21.66 -9.35 -16.63
C HIS A 24 21.45 -9.74 -15.16
N ALA A 25 20.21 -9.77 -14.70
CA ALA A 25 19.82 -10.06 -13.32
C ALA A 25 20.25 -11.45 -12.84
N GLY A 26 20.43 -12.42 -13.76
CA GLY A 26 20.97 -13.75 -13.44
C GLY A 26 22.39 -13.72 -12.88
N ASN A 27 23.14 -12.65 -13.08
CA ASN A 27 24.51 -12.46 -12.58
C ASN A 27 24.60 -11.58 -11.33
N LEU A 28 23.46 -11.01 -10.87
CA LEU A 28 23.42 -10.12 -9.72
C LEU A 28 23.25 -10.90 -8.42
N GLN A 29 23.65 -10.27 -7.30
CA GLN A 29 23.20 -10.72 -5.99
C GLN A 29 21.66 -10.63 -5.96
N SER A 30 21.00 -11.65 -5.45
CA SER A 30 19.53 -11.69 -5.45
C SER A 30 18.99 -11.80 -4.03
N TRP A 31 17.88 -11.10 -3.79
CA TRP A 31 17.12 -11.14 -2.55
C TRP A 31 15.75 -11.75 -2.79
N ASP A 32 15.40 -12.77 -2.00
CA ASP A 32 14.07 -13.37 -2.01
C ASP A 32 13.15 -12.54 -1.10
N LEU A 33 12.17 -11.91 -1.71
CA LEU A 33 11.28 -10.98 -1.05
C LEU A 33 10.35 -11.69 -0.07
N SER A 34 10.17 -11.11 1.11
CA SER A 34 9.10 -11.51 2.01
C SER A 34 7.71 -11.17 1.41
N PRO A 35 6.62 -11.80 1.88
CA PRO A 35 5.27 -11.47 1.41
C PRO A 35 4.91 -10.00 1.51
N ARG A 36 5.39 -9.28 2.55
CA ARG A 36 5.24 -7.83 2.70
C ARG A 36 5.97 -7.08 1.59
N GLN A 37 7.21 -7.44 1.35
CA GLN A 37 8.05 -6.80 0.33
C GLN A 37 7.53 -7.04 -1.08
N VAL A 38 6.92 -8.21 -1.37
CA VAL A 38 6.25 -8.47 -2.65
C VAL A 38 5.06 -7.53 -2.85
N CYS A 39 4.19 -7.36 -1.83
CA CYS A 39 3.08 -6.42 -1.89
C CYS A 39 3.58 -4.98 -2.13
N ASP A 40 4.62 -4.57 -1.41
CA ASP A 40 5.19 -3.24 -1.53
C ASP A 40 5.81 -3.02 -2.91
N LEU A 41 6.59 -3.98 -3.41
CA LEU A 41 7.22 -3.91 -4.74
C LEU A 41 6.17 -3.84 -5.85
N GLU A 42 5.08 -4.61 -5.75
CA GLU A 42 3.98 -4.56 -6.73
C GLU A 42 3.37 -3.16 -6.81
N LEU A 43 3.07 -2.54 -5.65
CA LEU A 43 2.49 -1.20 -5.59
C LEU A 43 3.50 -0.09 -5.97
N LEU A 44 4.79 -0.30 -5.75
CA LEU A 44 5.83 0.56 -6.31
C LEU A 44 5.81 0.51 -7.84
N MET A 45 5.88 -0.70 -8.41
CA MET A 45 6.01 -0.88 -9.86
C MET A 45 4.79 -0.40 -10.64
N ASN A 46 3.57 -0.67 -10.15
CA ASN A 46 2.33 -0.32 -10.85
C ASN A 46 1.83 1.11 -10.58
N GLY A 47 2.58 1.90 -9.81
CA GLY A 47 2.24 3.28 -9.46
C GLY A 47 1.27 3.44 -8.29
N GLY A 48 0.85 2.35 -7.64
CA GLY A 48 0.03 2.41 -6.42
C GLY A 48 0.68 3.24 -5.31
N PHE A 49 2.02 3.20 -5.25
CA PHE A 49 2.83 3.98 -4.32
C PHE A 49 3.46 5.24 -4.94
N PHE A 50 2.96 5.74 -6.06
CA PHE A 50 3.42 7.03 -6.57
C PHE A 50 3.28 8.12 -5.48
N PRO A 51 4.32 8.97 -5.21
CA PRO A 51 5.45 9.28 -6.07
C PRO A 51 6.74 8.47 -5.84
N LEU A 52 6.71 7.42 -5.01
CA LEU A 52 7.92 6.63 -4.76
C LEU A 52 8.45 6.01 -6.06
N LYS A 53 9.79 6.01 -6.18
CA LYS A 53 10.52 5.41 -7.32
C LYS A 53 11.19 4.08 -6.96
N GLY A 54 11.00 3.63 -5.72
CA GLY A 54 11.59 2.44 -5.16
C GLY A 54 11.45 2.41 -3.65
N PHE A 55 12.25 1.61 -2.99
CA PHE A 55 12.30 1.58 -1.53
C PHE A 55 12.97 2.86 -1.00
N ASN A 56 12.44 3.38 0.10
CA ASN A 56 12.89 4.65 0.66
C ASN A 56 14.42 4.70 0.82
N SER A 57 15.01 5.83 0.47
CA SER A 57 16.37 6.19 0.87
C SER A 57 16.45 6.44 2.38
N ASP A 58 17.63 6.51 2.94
CA ASP A 58 17.83 6.85 4.36
C ASP A 58 17.18 8.20 4.70
N ALA A 59 17.39 9.23 3.84
CA ALA A 59 16.80 10.56 4.01
C ALA A 59 15.26 10.55 3.90
N ASP A 60 14.67 9.78 2.95
CA ASP A 60 13.23 9.61 2.85
C ASP A 60 12.67 8.89 4.06
N TYR A 61 13.34 7.82 4.51
CA TYR A 61 12.95 7.06 5.69
C TYR A 61 12.89 7.96 6.94
N ASP A 62 13.93 8.72 7.21
CA ASP A 62 13.97 9.64 8.35
C ASP A 62 12.86 10.69 8.27
N GLY A 63 12.68 11.30 7.10
CA GLY A 63 11.62 12.29 6.87
C GLY A 63 10.22 11.71 7.06
N VAL A 64 9.98 10.50 6.57
CA VAL A 64 8.71 9.78 6.73
C VAL A 64 8.45 9.41 8.20
N VAL A 65 9.44 8.86 8.88
CA VAL A 65 9.33 8.48 10.30
C VAL A 65 9.02 9.71 11.15
N GLU A 66 9.79 10.79 10.99
CA GLU A 66 9.70 11.97 11.86
C GLU A 66 8.54 12.90 11.50
N LYS A 67 8.26 13.10 10.21
CA LYS A 67 7.40 14.19 9.72
C LYS A 67 6.31 13.76 8.73
N MET A 68 6.21 12.48 8.39
CA MET A 68 5.35 11.97 7.31
C MET A 68 5.65 12.63 5.95
N ARG A 69 6.93 12.94 5.67
CA ARG A 69 7.36 13.61 4.44
C ARG A 69 8.59 12.94 3.85
N LEU A 70 8.56 12.78 2.53
CA LEU A 70 9.77 12.43 1.77
C LEU A 70 10.77 13.59 1.79
N ALA A 71 12.00 13.34 1.37
CA ALA A 71 13.05 14.36 1.31
C ALA A 71 12.69 15.56 0.38
N ASP A 72 11.84 15.33 -0.64
CA ASP A 72 11.33 16.38 -1.52
C ASP A 72 10.13 17.16 -0.93
N GLY A 73 9.70 16.82 0.29
CA GLY A 73 8.57 17.45 0.97
C GLY A 73 7.21 16.81 0.68
N SER A 74 7.11 15.85 -0.22
CA SER A 74 5.86 15.14 -0.53
C SER A 74 5.33 14.39 0.68
N LEU A 75 4.02 14.42 0.89
CA LEU A 75 3.36 13.68 1.96
C LEU A 75 3.49 12.17 1.73
N TRP A 76 4.08 11.47 2.70
CA TRP A 76 4.16 10.02 2.73
C TRP A 76 4.24 9.53 4.18
N PRO A 77 3.20 8.88 4.74
CA PRO A 77 3.09 8.71 6.19
C PRO A 77 3.75 7.46 6.78
N ILE A 78 4.05 6.44 5.96
CA ILE A 78 4.55 5.14 6.40
C ILE A 78 5.75 4.73 5.57
N PRO A 79 6.88 4.31 6.18
CA PRO A 79 8.06 3.88 5.44
C PRO A 79 7.77 2.65 4.55
N VAL A 80 8.34 2.65 3.35
CA VAL A 80 8.38 1.51 2.42
C VAL A 80 9.83 1.10 2.27
N THR A 81 10.23 0.05 2.99
CA THR A 81 11.64 -0.33 3.19
C THR A 81 11.93 -1.73 2.64
N LEU A 82 13.13 -1.91 2.11
CA LEU A 82 13.68 -3.23 1.82
C LEU A 82 14.59 -3.64 2.98
N ASP A 83 14.03 -4.34 3.95
CA ASP A 83 14.77 -4.90 5.06
C ASP A 83 15.42 -6.23 4.65
N VAL A 84 16.70 -6.38 4.97
CA VAL A 84 17.50 -7.57 4.66
C VAL A 84 18.27 -8.04 5.89
N ASN A 85 18.72 -9.30 5.87
CA ASN A 85 19.62 -9.80 6.89
C ASN A 85 21.07 -9.28 6.70
N GLU A 86 21.85 -9.32 7.74
CA GLU A 86 23.25 -8.85 7.77
C GLU A 86 24.11 -9.60 6.74
N ALA A 87 23.92 -10.92 6.62
CA ALA A 87 24.69 -11.75 5.71
C ALA A 87 24.49 -11.39 4.23
N PHE A 88 23.30 -10.89 3.87
CA PHE A 88 23.06 -10.35 2.54
C PHE A 88 23.61 -8.92 2.41
N ALA A 89 23.38 -8.09 3.42
CA ALA A 89 23.86 -6.72 3.43
C ALA A 89 25.39 -6.62 3.31
N ASP A 90 26.12 -7.56 3.86
CA ASP A 90 27.60 -7.61 3.79
C ASP A 90 28.11 -7.86 2.35
N LYS A 91 27.28 -8.46 1.49
CA LYS A 91 27.62 -8.73 0.08
C LYS A 91 27.29 -7.57 -0.86
N VAL A 92 26.60 -6.55 -0.38
CA VAL A 92 26.05 -5.47 -1.21
C VAL A 92 26.60 -4.13 -0.77
N LYS A 93 26.97 -3.29 -1.73
CA LYS A 93 27.48 -1.94 -1.54
C LYS A 93 26.56 -0.92 -2.19
N THR A 94 26.62 0.32 -1.75
CA THR A 94 26.04 1.47 -2.46
C THR A 94 26.60 1.53 -3.89
N GLY A 95 25.72 1.66 -4.87
CA GLY A 95 26.03 1.62 -6.30
C GLY A 95 25.79 0.24 -6.94
N ASP A 96 25.68 -0.83 -6.17
CA ASP A 96 25.40 -2.16 -6.71
C ASP A 96 23.95 -2.27 -7.18
N GLU A 97 23.73 -3.13 -8.16
CA GLU A 97 22.42 -3.61 -8.55
C GLU A 97 22.13 -4.97 -7.91
N ILE A 98 20.90 -5.17 -7.45
CA ILE A 98 20.42 -6.44 -6.90
C ILE A 98 19.15 -6.88 -7.62
N ALA A 99 18.98 -8.19 -7.77
CA ALA A 99 17.78 -8.79 -8.32
C ALA A 99 16.78 -9.08 -7.19
N LEU A 100 15.54 -8.62 -7.33
CA LEU A 100 14.45 -8.87 -6.39
C LEU A 100 13.56 -9.99 -6.92
N ARG A 101 13.44 -11.08 -6.15
CA ARG A 101 12.71 -12.29 -6.54
C ARG A 101 11.54 -12.56 -5.62
N ASP A 102 10.49 -13.17 -6.15
CA ASP A 102 9.46 -13.78 -5.32
C ASP A 102 9.90 -15.13 -4.73
N ALA A 103 9.04 -15.74 -3.91
CA ALA A 103 9.31 -17.03 -3.27
C ALA A 103 9.44 -18.21 -4.25
N GLU A 104 8.98 -18.05 -5.50
CA GLU A 104 9.11 -19.03 -6.57
C GLU A 104 10.43 -18.85 -7.34
N GLY A 105 11.22 -17.83 -6.99
CA GLY A 105 12.50 -17.51 -7.63
C GLY A 105 12.36 -16.66 -8.90
N VAL A 106 11.16 -16.16 -9.20
CA VAL A 106 10.93 -15.31 -10.36
C VAL A 106 11.47 -13.91 -10.09
N ILE A 107 12.32 -13.40 -10.99
CA ILE A 107 12.86 -12.05 -10.89
C ILE A 107 11.78 -11.05 -11.27
N LEU A 108 11.37 -10.20 -10.31
CA LEU A 108 10.32 -9.20 -10.48
C LEU A 108 10.89 -7.83 -10.87
N ALA A 109 12.03 -7.46 -10.30
CA ALA A 109 12.67 -6.16 -10.52
C ALA A 109 14.18 -6.21 -10.29
N ILE A 110 14.86 -5.18 -10.78
CA ILE A 110 16.23 -4.83 -10.39
C ILE A 110 16.17 -3.53 -9.57
N MET A 111 16.86 -3.50 -8.45
CA MET A 111 17.03 -2.32 -7.62
C MET A 111 18.48 -1.86 -7.67
N THR A 112 18.71 -0.56 -7.83
CA THR A 112 20.02 0.06 -7.62
C THR A 112 20.10 0.51 -6.17
N VAL A 113 21.04 -0.01 -5.41
CA VAL A 113 21.22 0.33 -3.99
C VAL A 113 21.88 1.70 -3.89
N THR A 114 21.14 2.70 -3.40
CA THR A 114 21.67 4.05 -3.14
C THR A 114 22.06 4.24 -1.70
N ASP A 115 21.39 3.53 -0.78
CA ASP A 115 21.55 3.68 0.65
C ASP A 115 21.56 2.32 1.34
N LYS A 116 22.34 2.23 2.42
CA LYS A 116 22.38 1.07 3.31
C LYS A 116 22.60 1.55 4.75
N TRP A 117 21.65 1.23 5.65
CA TRP A 117 21.73 1.67 7.05
C TRP A 117 21.11 0.65 8.03
N VAL A 118 21.38 0.83 9.31
CA VAL A 118 20.74 0.11 10.39
C VAL A 118 19.68 1.02 11.00
N PRO A 119 18.37 0.70 10.90
CA PRO A 119 17.31 1.58 11.39
C PRO A 119 17.21 1.57 12.91
N ASN A 120 16.75 2.68 13.48
CA ASN A 120 16.29 2.71 14.87
C ASN A 120 14.83 2.21 14.94
N LYS A 121 14.65 0.90 15.05
CA LYS A 121 13.33 0.25 15.05
C LYS A 121 12.42 0.74 16.17
N SER A 122 12.95 1.05 17.35
CA SER A 122 12.16 1.58 18.47
C SER A 122 11.65 3.01 18.18
N ASN A 123 12.47 3.85 17.54
CA ASN A 123 12.01 5.16 17.09
C ASN A 123 10.96 5.05 16.00
N GLU A 124 11.16 4.17 15.00
CA GLU A 124 10.16 3.88 13.97
C GLU A 124 8.84 3.43 14.62
N ALA A 125 8.89 2.47 15.55
CA ALA A 125 7.71 1.99 16.26
C ALA A 125 6.96 3.12 16.97
N ALA A 126 7.67 3.93 17.76
CA ALA A 126 7.09 5.03 18.51
C ALA A 126 6.48 6.11 17.63
N LYS A 127 7.15 6.48 16.51
CA LYS A 127 6.71 7.55 15.62
C LYS A 127 5.62 7.14 14.63
N VAL A 128 5.76 5.95 14.01
CA VAL A 128 4.85 5.49 12.96
C VAL A 128 3.61 4.83 13.56
N PHE A 129 3.76 4.05 14.62
CA PHE A 129 2.68 3.27 15.25
C PHE A 129 2.22 3.84 16.59
N GLY A 130 2.83 4.92 17.07
CA GLY A 130 2.45 5.61 18.30
C GLY A 130 2.93 4.93 19.59
N ALA A 131 3.52 3.76 19.53
CA ALA A 131 4.07 3.03 20.68
C ALA A 131 5.04 1.94 20.23
N ASP A 132 6.10 1.71 21.02
CA ASP A 132 6.97 0.54 20.91
C ASP A 132 6.41 -0.61 21.76
N ASP A 133 5.24 -1.12 21.38
CA ASP A 133 4.50 -2.17 22.10
C ASP A 133 4.27 -3.37 21.16
N MET A 134 4.77 -4.53 21.57
CA MET A 134 4.70 -5.78 20.83
C MET A 134 3.28 -6.33 20.64
N ALA A 135 2.27 -5.81 21.34
CA ALA A 135 0.86 -6.10 21.08
C ALA A 135 0.40 -5.50 19.76
N HIS A 136 1.12 -4.49 19.24
CA HIS A 136 0.86 -3.95 17.90
C HIS A 136 1.47 -4.88 16.84
N PRO A 137 0.68 -5.42 15.87
CA PRO A 137 1.18 -6.42 14.93
C PRO A 137 2.33 -5.92 14.03
N ALA A 138 2.34 -4.63 13.67
CA ALA A 138 3.46 -4.07 12.90
C ALA A 138 4.72 -3.89 13.74
N VAL A 139 4.61 -3.52 15.01
CA VAL A 139 5.76 -3.45 15.94
C VAL A 139 6.33 -4.84 16.16
N ALA A 140 5.47 -5.83 16.40
CA ALA A 140 5.89 -7.23 16.50
C ALA A 140 6.62 -7.72 15.23
N TYR A 141 6.12 -7.34 14.05
CA TYR A 141 6.78 -7.64 12.79
C TYR A 141 8.16 -6.94 12.70
N LEU A 142 8.21 -5.65 13.02
CA LEU A 142 9.41 -4.82 12.96
C LEU A 142 10.56 -5.39 13.80
N HIS A 143 10.27 -5.83 15.02
CA HIS A 143 11.29 -6.38 15.92
C HIS A 143 11.61 -7.86 15.66
N ASN A 144 10.62 -8.69 15.27
CA ASN A 144 10.80 -10.14 15.22
C ASN A 144 11.00 -10.71 13.80
N LYS A 145 10.62 -9.96 12.75
CA LYS A 145 10.63 -10.48 11.38
C LYS A 145 11.45 -9.64 10.42
N ALA A 146 11.38 -8.31 10.54
CA ALA A 146 12.14 -7.42 9.67
C ALA A 146 13.63 -7.59 9.88
N GLY A 147 14.39 -7.60 8.79
CA GLY A 147 15.85 -7.64 8.80
C GLY A 147 16.45 -6.42 9.54
N ASN A 148 17.72 -6.54 9.93
CA ASN A 148 18.39 -5.52 10.72
C ASN A 148 19.05 -4.42 9.87
N VAL A 149 19.15 -4.62 8.57
CA VAL A 149 19.73 -3.64 7.65
C VAL A 149 18.68 -3.27 6.61
N TYR A 150 18.53 -1.97 6.35
CA TYR A 150 17.66 -1.47 5.29
C TYR A 150 18.48 -1.06 4.09
N LEU A 151 17.95 -1.38 2.90
CA LEU A 151 18.49 -0.96 1.62
C LEU A 151 17.50 -0.02 0.95
N GLY A 152 17.96 1.15 0.52
CA GLY A 152 17.16 2.14 -0.21
C GLY A 152 17.61 2.25 -1.66
N GLY A 153 16.68 2.65 -2.54
CA GLY A 153 17.00 2.97 -3.91
C GLY A 153 15.88 2.70 -4.92
N PRO A 154 16.05 3.21 -6.15
CA PRO A 154 15.07 3.08 -7.22
C PRO A 154 15.00 1.65 -7.76
N VAL A 155 13.79 1.27 -8.21
CA VAL A 155 13.54 -0.03 -8.83
C VAL A 155 13.18 0.11 -10.31
N ARG A 156 13.58 -0.89 -11.10
CA ARG A 156 13.18 -1.10 -12.48
C ARG A 156 12.38 -2.39 -12.54
N GLY A 157 11.06 -2.28 -12.75
CA GLY A 157 10.15 -3.41 -12.80
C GLY A 157 10.29 -4.21 -14.09
N LEU A 158 10.44 -5.51 -13.99
CA LEU A 158 10.57 -6.41 -15.13
C LEU A 158 9.27 -7.14 -15.43
N GLN A 159 8.50 -7.47 -14.41
CA GLN A 159 7.19 -8.10 -14.49
C GLN A 159 6.46 -8.01 -13.15
N SER A 160 5.13 -8.04 -13.19
CA SER A 160 4.31 -8.13 -11.98
C SER A 160 4.42 -9.50 -11.33
N PRO A 161 4.23 -9.59 -9.99
CA PRO A 161 3.98 -10.85 -9.33
C PRO A 161 2.78 -11.56 -9.95
N VAL A 162 2.80 -12.88 -9.99
CA VAL A 162 1.69 -13.67 -10.54
C VAL A 162 0.66 -13.94 -9.44
N HIS A 163 -0.57 -13.50 -9.68
CA HIS A 163 -1.72 -13.85 -8.84
C HIS A 163 -2.53 -14.96 -9.52
N TYR A 164 -2.81 -16.03 -8.80
CA TYR A 164 -3.54 -17.19 -9.33
C TYR A 164 -5.06 -17.11 -9.08
N ASP A 165 -5.47 -16.23 -8.17
CA ASP A 165 -6.85 -16.05 -7.70
C ASP A 165 -7.44 -14.70 -8.14
N PHE A 166 -8.73 -14.67 -8.36
CA PHE A 166 -9.53 -13.47 -8.62
C PHE A 166 -8.93 -12.48 -9.64
N LYS A 167 -8.27 -12.98 -10.67
CA LYS A 167 -7.51 -12.18 -11.66
C LYS A 167 -8.32 -11.05 -12.28
N ALA A 168 -9.61 -11.28 -12.54
CA ALA A 168 -10.51 -10.29 -13.14
C ALA A 168 -10.89 -9.13 -12.20
N ARG A 169 -10.40 -9.14 -10.97
CA ARG A 169 -10.66 -8.11 -9.95
C ARG A 169 -9.38 -7.41 -9.47
N ARG A 170 -8.23 -7.69 -10.07
CA ARG A 170 -6.93 -7.14 -9.66
C ARG A 170 -6.47 -6.07 -10.66
N ASP A 171 -7.20 -4.95 -10.67
CA ASP A 171 -6.86 -3.84 -11.56
C ASP A 171 -5.71 -3.01 -10.99
N THR A 172 -4.78 -2.62 -11.86
CA THR A 172 -3.75 -1.63 -11.54
C THR A 172 -4.35 -0.22 -11.43
N PRO A 173 -3.63 0.75 -10.85
CA PRO A 173 -4.06 2.14 -10.82
C PRO A 173 -4.47 2.67 -12.21
N ASN A 174 -3.66 2.41 -13.24
CA ASN A 174 -3.93 2.90 -14.59
C ASN A 174 -5.10 2.20 -15.25
N GLU A 175 -5.33 0.92 -14.99
CA GLU A 175 -6.50 0.19 -15.46
C GLU A 175 -7.79 0.75 -14.86
N LEU A 176 -7.83 1.02 -13.54
CA LEU A 176 -8.99 1.66 -12.90
C LEU A 176 -9.22 3.08 -13.43
N ARG A 177 -8.18 3.89 -13.61
CA ARG A 177 -8.29 5.22 -14.22
C ARG A 177 -8.87 5.17 -15.63
N ALA A 178 -8.41 4.20 -16.44
CA ALA A 178 -8.93 3.98 -17.77
C ALA A 178 -10.40 3.51 -17.75
N GLN A 179 -10.75 2.63 -16.81
CA GLN A 179 -12.12 2.17 -16.59
C GLN A 179 -13.03 3.34 -16.20
N PHE A 180 -12.65 4.17 -15.24
CA PHE A 180 -13.42 5.34 -14.83
C PHE A 180 -13.62 6.33 -15.98
N LYS A 181 -12.58 6.56 -16.78
CA LYS A 181 -12.67 7.38 -17.99
C LYS A 181 -13.69 6.81 -18.99
N LYS A 182 -13.62 5.50 -19.24
CA LYS A 182 -14.56 4.81 -20.17
C LYS A 182 -16.01 4.88 -19.69
N LEU A 183 -16.21 4.79 -18.35
CA LEU A 183 -17.54 4.87 -17.74
C LEU A 183 -18.04 6.32 -17.55
N GLY A 184 -17.21 7.33 -17.82
CA GLY A 184 -17.54 8.74 -17.58
C GLY A 184 -17.61 9.13 -16.10
N TRP A 185 -16.93 8.38 -15.23
CA TRP A 185 -16.94 8.60 -13.77
C TRP A 185 -15.96 9.70 -13.37
N SER A 186 -16.42 10.91 -13.19
CA SER A 186 -15.59 12.05 -12.77
C SER A 186 -15.36 12.11 -11.26
N LYS A 187 -16.29 11.58 -10.47
CA LYS A 187 -16.19 11.46 -9.02
C LYS A 187 -16.33 10.00 -8.61
N VAL A 188 -15.38 9.51 -7.83
CA VAL A 188 -15.36 8.14 -7.32
C VAL A 188 -15.08 8.19 -5.82
N VAL A 189 -15.97 7.59 -5.02
CA VAL A 189 -15.74 7.34 -3.60
C VAL A 189 -15.29 5.91 -3.39
N ALA A 190 -14.21 5.72 -2.66
CA ALA A 190 -13.71 4.39 -2.35
C ALA A 190 -14.04 3.96 -0.92
N PHE A 191 -14.39 2.69 -0.79
CA PHE A 191 -14.53 2.00 0.49
C PHE A 191 -13.43 0.94 0.65
N GLN A 192 -12.61 1.12 1.69
CA GLN A 192 -11.56 0.17 2.09
C GLN A 192 -12.13 -0.78 3.15
N THR A 193 -11.87 -2.08 2.99
CA THR A 193 -12.18 -3.06 4.02
C THR A 193 -11.19 -4.23 3.99
N ARG A 194 -11.02 -4.88 5.13
CA ARG A 194 -10.34 -6.17 5.32
C ARG A 194 -11.25 -7.20 5.99
N ASN A 195 -12.52 -6.88 6.14
CA ASN A 195 -13.53 -7.73 6.75
C ASN A 195 -14.62 -8.05 5.73
N PRO A 196 -15.35 -9.17 5.87
CA PRO A 196 -16.54 -9.43 5.08
C PRO A 196 -17.55 -8.27 5.16
N LEU A 197 -18.18 -7.94 4.03
CA LEU A 197 -19.21 -6.92 3.98
C LEU A 197 -20.50 -7.43 4.64
N HIS A 198 -21.12 -6.57 5.41
CA HIS A 198 -22.45 -6.81 5.95
C HIS A 198 -23.36 -5.58 5.71
N ARG A 199 -24.63 -5.69 6.08
CA ARG A 199 -25.67 -4.72 5.75
C ARG A 199 -25.34 -3.27 6.15
N ALA A 200 -24.69 -3.07 7.31
CA ALA A 200 -24.30 -1.73 7.75
C ALA A 200 -23.22 -1.12 6.83
N HIS A 201 -22.28 -1.92 6.33
CA HIS A 201 -21.28 -1.43 5.36
C HIS A 201 -21.94 -1.06 4.02
N GLN A 202 -22.93 -1.84 3.57
CA GLN A 202 -23.67 -1.51 2.35
C GLN A 202 -24.39 -0.17 2.48
N GLU A 203 -25.10 0.03 3.59
CA GLU A 203 -25.82 1.29 3.86
C GLU A 203 -24.84 2.48 3.95
N LEU A 204 -23.72 2.30 4.67
CA LEU A 204 -22.65 3.30 4.76
C LEU A 204 -22.15 3.71 3.37
N THR A 205 -21.82 2.73 2.52
CA THR A 205 -21.29 3.02 1.17
C THR A 205 -22.32 3.69 0.28
N PHE A 206 -23.61 3.35 0.37
CA PHE A 206 -24.67 4.03 -0.37
C PHE A 206 -24.84 5.49 0.09
N ARG A 207 -24.80 5.75 1.38
CA ARG A 207 -24.87 7.12 1.92
C ARG A 207 -23.69 7.94 1.47
N ALA A 208 -22.47 7.41 1.61
CA ALA A 208 -21.25 8.07 1.18
C ALA A 208 -21.27 8.41 -0.31
N ALA A 209 -21.68 7.46 -1.17
CA ALA A 209 -21.79 7.69 -2.61
C ALA A 209 -22.81 8.77 -2.95
N LYS A 210 -23.96 8.77 -2.26
CA LYS A 210 -25.02 9.78 -2.44
C LYS A 210 -24.58 11.16 -1.97
N GLU A 211 -23.96 11.26 -0.81
CA GLU A 211 -23.47 12.52 -0.24
C GLU A 211 -22.39 13.15 -1.12
N ALA A 212 -21.40 12.35 -1.53
CA ALA A 212 -20.34 12.79 -2.43
C ALA A 212 -20.83 13.04 -3.87
N GLN A 213 -22.05 12.62 -4.22
CA GLN A 213 -22.53 12.56 -5.60
C GLN A 213 -21.51 11.85 -6.51
N ALA A 214 -21.01 10.71 -6.06
CA ALA A 214 -19.90 9.98 -6.66
C ALA A 214 -20.29 8.53 -6.97
N ASN A 215 -19.60 7.92 -7.91
CA ASN A 215 -19.65 6.49 -8.16
C ASN A 215 -18.85 5.76 -7.08
N LEU A 216 -19.12 4.48 -6.87
CA LEU A 216 -18.56 3.72 -5.76
C LEU A 216 -17.51 2.70 -6.23
N LEU A 217 -16.34 2.75 -5.64
CA LEU A 217 -15.34 1.70 -5.72
C LEU A 217 -15.29 0.92 -4.40
N ILE A 218 -15.70 -0.34 -4.40
CA ILE A 218 -15.40 -1.27 -3.32
C ILE A 218 -13.98 -1.77 -3.53
N HIS A 219 -13.06 -1.40 -2.64
CA HIS A 219 -11.61 -1.61 -2.82
C HIS A 219 -10.98 -2.33 -1.61
N PRO A 220 -11.33 -3.61 -1.39
CA PRO A 220 -10.84 -4.38 -0.25
C PRO A 220 -9.36 -4.75 -0.41
N VAL A 221 -8.67 -4.85 0.73
CA VAL A 221 -7.29 -5.33 0.79
C VAL A 221 -7.26 -6.85 0.79
N VAL A 222 -6.45 -7.43 -0.09
CA VAL A 222 -6.22 -8.88 -0.22
C VAL A 222 -4.77 -9.30 -0.03
N GLY A 223 -3.86 -8.36 0.20
CA GLY A 223 -2.49 -8.62 0.64
C GLY A 223 -2.45 -9.01 2.12
N MET A 224 -1.37 -8.69 2.80
CA MET A 224 -1.23 -8.99 4.22
C MET A 224 -2.15 -8.11 5.06
N THR A 225 -2.85 -8.74 6.01
CA THR A 225 -3.70 -8.07 6.98
C THR A 225 -3.30 -8.50 8.41
N LYS A 226 -4.13 -8.17 9.39
CA LYS A 226 -3.86 -8.49 10.78
C LYS A 226 -3.99 -10.00 11.02
N PRO A 227 -3.12 -10.61 11.85
CA PRO A 227 -3.32 -11.99 12.31
C PRO A 227 -4.71 -12.20 12.93
N GLY A 228 -5.38 -13.28 12.56
CA GLY A 228 -6.74 -13.61 13.01
C GLY A 228 -7.87 -13.03 12.14
N ASP A 229 -7.56 -12.21 11.13
CA ASP A 229 -8.57 -11.82 10.13
C ASP A 229 -9.00 -13.04 9.30
N VAL A 230 -10.24 -12.99 8.80
CA VAL A 230 -10.73 -13.99 7.84
C VAL A 230 -9.84 -14.01 6.61
N ASP A 231 -9.49 -15.18 6.11
CA ASP A 231 -8.66 -15.33 4.92
C ASP A 231 -9.26 -14.58 3.70
N HIS A 232 -8.40 -14.17 2.79
CA HIS A 232 -8.84 -13.33 1.68
C HIS A 232 -9.72 -14.06 0.66
N PHE A 233 -9.57 -15.39 0.48
CA PHE A 233 -10.45 -16.17 -0.41
C PHE A 233 -11.89 -16.14 0.07
N THR A 234 -12.10 -16.39 1.36
CA THR A 234 -13.41 -16.31 2.00
C THR A 234 -13.98 -14.89 1.91
N ARG A 235 -13.15 -13.87 2.21
CA ARG A 235 -13.58 -12.46 2.14
C ARG A 235 -14.01 -12.06 0.73
N VAL A 236 -13.22 -12.39 -0.30
CA VAL A 236 -13.53 -12.02 -1.68
C VAL A 236 -14.80 -12.72 -2.17
N ARG A 237 -15.01 -13.99 -1.84
CA ARG A 237 -16.28 -14.68 -2.14
C ARG A 237 -17.48 -13.99 -1.49
N CYS A 238 -17.31 -13.49 -0.25
CA CYS A 238 -18.36 -12.68 0.39
C CYS A 238 -18.61 -11.37 -0.37
N TYR A 239 -17.54 -10.71 -0.86
CA TYR A 239 -17.69 -9.48 -1.65
C TYR A 239 -18.39 -9.74 -2.98
N GLU A 240 -18.03 -10.81 -3.69
CA GLU A 240 -18.68 -11.22 -4.94
C GLU A 240 -20.16 -11.51 -4.74
N ALA A 241 -20.54 -12.20 -3.66
CA ALA A 241 -21.93 -12.47 -3.34
C ALA A 241 -22.75 -11.22 -2.99
N VAL A 242 -22.08 -10.15 -2.55
CA VAL A 242 -22.73 -8.89 -2.14
C VAL A 242 -22.74 -7.87 -3.27
N ILE A 243 -21.75 -7.87 -4.17
CA ILE A 243 -21.62 -6.84 -5.22
C ILE A 243 -22.83 -6.82 -6.16
N ASP A 244 -23.49 -7.94 -6.40
CA ASP A 244 -24.70 -8.02 -7.23
C ASP A 244 -25.90 -7.28 -6.62
N LYS A 245 -25.82 -6.90 -5.34
CA LYS A 245 -26.83 -6.08 -4.66
C LYS A 245 -26.56 -4.57 -4.79
N TYR A 246 -25.47 -4.20 -5.44
CA TYR A 246 -25.13 -2.84 -5.78
C TYR A 246 -25.56 -2.50 -7.22
N PRO A 247 -25.91 -1.25 -7.52
CA PRO A 247 -26.21 -0.86 -8.89
C PRO A 247 -24.97 -0.97 -9.78
N ALA A 248 -25.00 -1.87 -10.77
CA ALA A 248 -23.86 -2.14 -11.65
C ALA A 248 -23.39 -0.91 -12.46
N SER A 249 -24.30 0.05 -12.73
CA SER A 249 -23.97 1.28 -13.46
C SER A 249 -23.17 2.29 -12.65
N THR A 250 -23.16 2.19 -11.31
CA THR A 250 -22.54 3.18 -10.41
C THR A 250 -21.54 2.57 -9.43
N THR A 251 -21.35 1.25 -9.46
CA THR A 251 -20.47 0.55 -8.52
C THR A 251 -19.56 -0.41 -9.24
N THR A 252 -18.30 -0.43 -8.86
CA THR A 252 -17.32 -1.45 -9.26
C THR A 252 -16.53 -1.95 -8.05
N MET A 253 -15.87 -3.09 -8.22
CA MET A 253 -15.01 -3.68 -7.20
C MET A 253 -13.66 -4.04 -7.81
N SER A 254 -12.58 -3.66 -7.12
CA SER A 254 -11.22 -4.08 -7.43
C SER A 254 -10.48 -4.44 -6.15
N LEU A 255 -9.54 -5.36 -6.23
CA LEU A 255 -8.79 -5.88 -5.09
C LEU A 255 -7.43 -5.17 -4.99
N LEU A 256 -7.07 -4.73 -3.78
CA LEU A 256 -5.79 -4.08 -3.52
C LEU A 256 -4.82 -5.04 -2.83
N ASN A 257 -3.70 -5.33 -3.48
CA ASN A 257 -2.64 -6.16 -2.90
C ASN A 257 -1.71 -5.36 -1.96
N LEU A 258 -2.28 -4.81 -0.90
CA LEU A 258 -1.58 -4.01 0.10
C LEU A 258 -1.21 -4.86 1.32
N ALA A 259 0.03 -4.76 1.79
CA ALA A 259 0.40 -5.24 3.11
C ALA A 259 0.07 -4.15 4.15
N MET A 260 -1.05 -4.29 4.85
CA MET A 260 -1.47 -3.34 5.89
C MET A 260 -0.49 -3.30 7.07
N ARG A 261 -0.28 -2.11 7.62
CA ARG A 261 0.57 -1.87 8.79
C ARG A 261 -0.22 -1.71 10.07
N MET A 262 -1.53 -1.56 9.99
CA MET A 262 -2.42 -1.30 11.12
C MET A 262 -2.07 -0.02 11.88
N ALA A 263 -1.50 0.98 11.19
CA ALA A 263 -0.97 2.23 11.75
C ALA A 263 -2.07 3.30 12.01
N GLY A 264 -3.34 2.91 12.04
CA GLY A 264 -4.47 3.79 12.39
C GLY A 264 -4.46 5.11 11.61
N PRO A 265 -4.18 6.25 12.30
CA PRO A 265 -4.21 7.57 11.68
C PRO A 265 -3.27 7.72 10.47
N ARG A 266 -2.01 7.28 10.60
CA ARG A 266 -1.05 7.33 9.47
C ARG A 266 -1.49 6.43 8.32
N GLU A 267 -2.07 5.28 8.63
CA GLU A 267 -2.56 4.37 7.59
C GLU A 267 -3.79 4.91 6.87
N ALA A 268 -4.65 5.67 7.52
CA ALA A 268 -5.76 6.36 6.87
C ALA A 268 -5.26 7.35 5.79
N VAL A 269 -4.26 8.16 6.12
CA VAL A 269 -3.59 9.07 5.17
C VAL A 269 -2.95 8.26 4.02
N TRP A 270 -2.24 7.19 4.32
CA TRP A 270 -1.63 6.31 3.32
C TRP A 270 -2.67 5.68 2.39
N HIS A 271 -3.77 5.19 2.96
CA HIS A 271 -4.89 4.66 2.19
C HIS A 271 -5.51 5.71 1.25
N GLY A 272 -5.58 6.97 1.68
CA GLY A 272 -6.03 8.07 0.84
C GLY A 272 -5.10 8.33 -0.35
N LEU A 273 -3.78 8.38 -0.12
CA LEU A 273 -2.77 8.54 -1.16
C LEU A 273 -2.83 7.40 -2.19
N ILE A 274 -2.91 6.15 -1.71
CA ILE A 274 -3.03 4.98 -2.58
C ILE A 274 -4.28 5.07 -3.44
N ARG A 275 -5.44 5.40 -2.85
CA ARG A 275 -6.71 5.52 -3.61
C ARG A 275 -6.69 6.68 -4.58
N ARG A 276 -6.08 7.82 -4.23
CA ARG A 276 -5.81 8.90 -5.20
C ARG A 276 -5.08 8.36 -6.42
N ASN A 277 -4.06 7.56 -6.20
CA ASN A 277 -3.29 6.97 -7.29
C ASN A 277 -4.13 6.03 -8.16
N HIS A 278 -5.15 5.37 -7.61
CA HIS A 278 -6.15 4.58 -8.34
C HIS A 278 -7.29 5.41 -8.97
N GLY A 279 -7.20 6.75 -8.98
CA GLY A 279 -8.21 7.61 -9.60
C GLY A 279 -9.42 7.93 -8.72
N VAL A 280 -9.34 7.64 -7.43
CA VAL A 280 -10.38 7.97 -6.45
C VAL A 280 -10.34 9.46 -6.08
N THR A 281 -11.50 10.07 -5.90
CA THR A 281 -11.65 11.49 -5.55
C THR A 281 -12.19 11.71 -4.13
N HIS A 282 -12.85 10.69 -3.57
CA HIS A 282 -13.42 10.71 -2.23
C HIS A 282 -13.10 9.39 -1.51
N PHE A 283 -12.83 9.44 -0.22
CA PHE A 283 -12.46 8.25 0.53
C PHE A 283 -13.22 8.18 1.85
N ILE A 284 -13.81 7.01 2.14
CA ILE A 284 -14.54 6.77 3.38
C ILE A 284 -13.50 6.44 4.47
N VAL A 285 -13.43 7.29 5.49
CA VAL A 285 -12.59 7.08 6.67
C VAL A 285 -13.50 6.77 7.86
N GLY A 286 -13.67 5.48 8.13
CA GLY A 286 -14.50 5.03 9.25
C GLY A 286 -13.86 5.28 10.62
N ARG A 287 -14.69 5.15 11.66
CA ARG A 287 -14.22 5.17 13.04
C ARG A 287 -13.23 4.02 13.27
N ASP A 288 -12.15 4.26 14.02
CA ASP A 288 -11.07 3.28 14.29
C ASP A 288 -10.48 2.68 13.02
N HIS A 289 -10.24 3.53 12.00
CA HIS A 289 -9.72 3.13 10.71
C HIS A 289 -8.33 2.48 10.84
N ALA A 290 -8.20 1.23 10.37
CA ALA A 290 -6.97 0.45 10.42
C ALA A 290 -6.37 0.32 11.84
N GLY A 291 -7.20 0.35 12.88
CA GLY A 291 -6.78 0.15 14.26
C GLY A 291 -6.40 -1.30 14.52
N PRO A 292 -5.29 -1.57 15.24
CA PRO A 292 -4.83 -2.92 15.54
C PRO A 292 -5.59 -3.57 16.70
N GLY A 293 -6.35 -2.80 17.46
CA GLY A 293 -7.05 -3.21 18.66
C GLY A 293 -6.39 -2.68 19.93
N LYS A 294 -6.25 -3.53 20.94
CA LYS A 294 -5.77 -3.14 22.27
C LYS A 294 -4.26 -3.35 22.44
N ASN A 295 -3.64 -2.45 23.19
CA ASN A 295 -2.25 -2.53 23.59
C ASN A 295 -2.05 -3.53 24.74
N SER A 296 -0.79 -3.70 25.20
CA SER A 296 -0.42 -4.61 26.30
C SER A 296 -1.10 -4.26 27.64
N GLN A 297 -1.62 -3.04 27.81
CA GLN A 297 -2.36 -2.58 28.99
C GLN A 297 -3.88 -2.69 28.83
N GLY A 298 -4.39 -3.25 27.73
CA GLY A 298 -5.81 -3.40 27.46
C GLY A 298 -6.52 -2.14 26.98
N LYS A 299 -5.80 -1.07 26.61
CA LYS A 299 -6.32 0.17 26.03
C LYS A 299 -6.20 0.13 24.53
N ASP A 300 -7.10 0.82 23.82
CA ASP A 300 -6.99 0.96 22.37
C ASP A 300 -5.72 1.75 22.01
N PHE A 301 -5.02 1.35 20.93
CA PHE A 301 -3.82 2.04 20.47
C PHE A 301 -4.10 3.46 20.00
N TYR A 302 -5.26 3.68 19.39
CA TYR A 302 -5.66 4.97 18.83
C TYR A 302 -7.05 5.35 19.30
N GLY A 303 -7.32 6.64 19.37
CA GLY A 303 -8.66 7.16 19.60
C GLY A 303 -9.59 6.86 18.41
N PRO A 304 -10.90 6.73 18.64
CA PRO A 304 -11.85 6.29 17.62
C PRO A 304 -11.96 7.23 16.41
N TYR A 305 -11.55 8.49 16.54
CA TYR A 305 -11.62 9.53 15.50
C TYR A 305 -10.24 10.08 15.09
N ASP A 306 -9.15 9.57 15.64
CA ASP A 306 -7.79 10.06 15.36
C ASP A 306 -7.44 9.94 13.87
N ALA A 307 -7.92 8.89 13.23
CA ALA A 307 -7.70 8.66 11.79
C ALA A 307 -8.41 9.73 10.94
N GLN A 308 -9.65 10.09 11.29
CA GLN A 308 -10.40 11.14 10.60
C GLN A 308 -9.74 12.50 10.82
N THR A 309 -9.31 12.80 12.05
CA THR A 309 -8.63 14.05 12.40
C THR A 309 -7.36 14.23 11.57
N LEU A 310 -6.45 13.24 11.59
CA LEU A 310 -5.19 13.33 10.84
C LEU A 310 -5.43 13.38 9.33
N PHE A 311 -6.39 12.61 8.81
CA PHE A 311 -6.73 12.66 7.39
C PHE A 311 -7.22 14.06 6.98
N LYS A 312 -8.06 14.68 7.80
CA LYS A 312 -8.60 16.01 7.53
C LYS A 312 -7.53 17.10 7.55
N GLU A 313 -6.56 17.01 8.46
CA GLU A 313 -5.39 17.89 8.51
C GLU A 313 -4.56 17.86 7.22
N HIS A 314 -4.49 16.69 6.59
CA HIS A 314 -3.69 16.47 5.37
C HIS A 314 -4.54 16.35 4.09
N GLU A 315 -5.84 16.57 4.13
CA GLU A 315 -6.77 16.38 3.00
C GLU A 315 -6.32 17.09 1.73
N ALA A 316 -5.80 18.30 1.85
CA ALA A 316 -5.31 19.07 0.71
C ALA A 316 -4.08 18.43 0.04
N ASP A 317 -3.15 17.90 0.83
CA ASP A 317 -1.94 17.23 0.35
C ASP A 317 -2.26 15.82 -0.20
N ILE A 318 -3.20 15.12 0.43
CA ILE A 318 -3.70 13.84 -0.06
C ILE A 318 -4.37 14.04 -1.43
N GLY A 319 -5.12 15.12 -1.60
CA GLY A 319 -5.87 15.42 -2.83
C GLY A 319 -7.10 14.53 -3.03
N VAL A 320 -7.64 13.98 -1.95
CA VAL A 320 -8.87 13.18 -1.89
C VAL A 320 -9.73 13.72 -0.75
N THR A 321 -11.01 13.96 -1.02
CA THR A 321 -11.96 14.44 -0.03
C THR A 321 -12.40 13.32 0.91
N MET A 322 -12.35 13.55 2.21
CA MET A 322 -12.84 12.60 3.20
C MET A 322 -14.36 12.55 3.21
N VAL A 323 -14.90 11.35 3.36
CA VAL A 323 -16.32 11.08 3.71
C VAL A 323 -16.30 10.27 5.01
N ASP A 324 -17.05 10.69 6.03
CA ASP A 324 -17.11 10.11 7.36
C ASP A 324 -18.43 9.36 7.65
#